data_87fcf4eb70d7013df38be905f5d9f33d
#
_entry.id   87fcf4eb70d7013df38be905f5d9f33d
#
_cell.length_a   1.000
_cell.length_b   1.000
_cell.length_c   1.000
_cell.angle_alpha   90.00
_cell.angle_beta   90.00
_cell.angle_gamma   90.00
#
_symmetry.space_group_name_H-M   'P 1'
#
loop_
_entity.id
_entity.type
_entity.pdbx_description
1 polymer ?
#
loop_
_entity_poly.entity_id
_entity_poly.type
_entity_poly.pdbx_seq_one_letter_code
_entity_poly.pdbx_strand_id
1 'polypeptide(L)'
;MTYLAKPKFHHPALPKNGLGFTHRDYEGSISTLCAGCGHDSISAAIISACFELNIEPHRLAKLSGIGCSSKTPDYFLGQSHGFNSVHGRMPSVLTGANLANKQLIYLGVSGDGDSASIGLGQFMHCVRRSVNMLYVTENNGVYGLTKGQFSATADRGSKSKAGGLNNDSALDLVGLALQIGATFVARSFSGDKKQLVPLLMAGLSHPGPAFIDVISPCVAFNNHPGSTKSFEFVRAHNEAVNRLDFMDTREPITVDYEPGTSTDVTLHDGSLLKLAKLHPEYDPHDRIAAMTYMQSRAAAGELVTGLIYLDPNPRDMHAILNTVDVPLNTLSEKELCPGSSALEKINAALR
;
A
#
# COMPACT_ATOMS: atom_id res chain seq x y z
N MET A 1 -25.20 -16.97 -3.51
CA MET A 1 -24.69 -16.15 -2.40
C MET A 1 -25.57 -14.92 -2.31
N THR A 2 -26.23 -14.74 -1.17
CA THR A 2 -27.06 -13.55 -0.94
C THR A 2 -26.13 -12.39 -0.65
N TYR A 3 -26.01 -11.44 -1.55
CA TYR A 3 -25.30 -10.19 -1.32
C TYR A 3 -26.13 -9.36 -0.32
N LEU A 4 -25.73 -9.35 0.92
CA LEU A 4 -26.21 -8.37 1.89
C LEU A 4 -25.48 -7.05 1.63
N ALA A 5 -26.05 -6.21 0.78
CA ALA A 5 -25.55 -4.86 0.62
C ALA A 5 -25.72 -4.10 1.94
N LYS A 6 -24.64 -3.47 2.44
CA LYS A 6 -24.72 -2.55 3.58
C LYS A 6 -25.74 -1.46 3.26
N PRO A 7 -26.77 -1.21 4.10
CA PRO A 7 -27.72 -0.14 3.84
C PRO A 7 -26.97 1.20 3.81
N LYS A 8 -27.09 1.92 2.71
CA LYS A 8 -26.52 3.28 2.59
C LYS A 8 -27.52 4.27 3.19
N PHE A 9 -27.42 4.52 4.50
CA PHE A 9 -28.16 5.61 5.14
C PHE A 9 -27.42 6.93 4.90
N HIS A 10 -28.03 7.79 4.12
CA HIS A 10 -27.54 9.15 3.89
C HIS A 10 -28.28 10.10 4.82
N HIS A 11 -27.63 10.54 5.90
CA HIS A 11 -28.16 11.66 6.67
C HIS A 11 -27.99 12.94 5.83
N PRO A 12 -29.03 13.79 5.66
CA PRO A 12 -28.95 14.98 4.79
C PRO A 12 -27.84 15.97 5.15
N ALA A 13 -27.41 16.00 6.42
CA ALA A 13 -26.37 16.87 6.92
C ALA A 13 -24.93 16.30 6.79
N LEU A 14 -24.75 15.13 6.17
CA LEU A 14 -23.38 14.62 5.93
C LEU A 14 -22.65 15.54 4.95
N PRO A 15 -21.37 15.89 5.23
CA PRO A 15 -20.54 16.64 4.30
C PRO A 15 -20.46 15.95 2.94
N LYS A 16 -20.59 16.76 1.89
CA LYS A 16 -20.47 16.30 0.50
C LYS A 16 -19.26 16.95 -0.15
N ASN A 17 -18.58 16.20 -0.99
CA ASN A 17 -17.51 16.71 -1.82
C ASN A 17 -18.03 17.44 -3.08
N GLY A 18 -17.13 17.88 -3.97
CA GLY A 18 -17.48 18.60 -5.21
C GLY A 18 -18.32 17.80 -6.20
N LEU A 19 -18.36 16.46 -6.09
CA LEU A 19 -19.23 15.57 -6.88
C LEU A 19 -20.60 15.33 -6.23
N GLY A 20 -20.85 15.88 -5.04
CA GLY A 20 -22.07 15.65 -4.27
C GLY A 20 -22.07 14.31 -3.50
N PHE A 21 -20.97 13.60 -3.46
CA PHE A 21 -20.80 12.34 -2.72
C PHE A 21 -20.42 12.61 -1.26
N THR A 22 -20.86 11.71 -0.38
CA THR A 22 -20.46 11.67 1.02
C THR A 22 -19.31 10.66 1.22
N HIS A 23 -18.64 10.67 2.36
CA HIS A 23 -17.65 9.62 2.70
C HIS A 23 -18.20 8.20 2.57
N ARG A 24 -19.51 8.00 2.83
CA ARG A 24 -20.17 6.69 2.70
C ARG A 24 -20.26 6.17 1.27
N ASP A 25 -20.22 7.06 0.28
CA ASP A 25 -20.20 6.66 -1.13
C ASP A 25 -18.87 6.05 -1.54
N TYR A 26 -17.81 6.35 -0.74
CA TYR A 26 -16.47 5.79 -0.89
C TYR A 26 -16.22 4.56 -0.02
N GLU A 27 -17.17 4.14 0.82
CA GLU A 27 -17.06 2.91 1.58
C GLU A 27 -17.26 1.67 0.69
N GLY A 28 -16.67 0.56 1.10
CA GLY A 28 -16.88 -0.77 0.52
C GLY A 28 -17.64 -1.70 1.47
N SER A 29 -17.22 -2.95 1.51
CA SER A 29 -17.74 -3.98 2.42
C SER A 29 -17.33 -3.70 3.87
N ILE A 30 -18.02 -4.34 4.83
CA ILE A 30 -17.62 -4.31 6.25
C ILE A 30 -16.29 -5.04 6.40
N SER A 31 -15.34 -4.43 7.11
CA SER A 31 -14.05 -5.04 7.39
C SER A 31 -14.19 -6.37 8.15
N THR A 32 -13.40 -7.35 7.75
CA THR A 32 -13.23 -8.63 8.44
C THR A 32 -11.84 -8.78 9.03
N LEU A 33 -11.09 -7.68 9.14
CA LEU A 33 -9.79 -7.64 9.82
C LEU A 33 -9.97 -7.70 11.35
N CYS A 34 -8.85 -7.92 12.03
CA CYS A 34 -8.84 -7.89 13.48
C CYS A 34 -9.15 -6.50 14.01
N ALA A 35 -9.89 -6.38 15.08
CA ALA A 35 -10.16 -5.09 15.73
C ALA A 35 -8.83 -4.42 16.15
N GLY A 36 -8.68 -3.14 15.81
CA GLY A 36 -7.45 -2.37 16.04
C GLY A 36 -6.31 -2.62 15.03
N CYS A 37 -6.56 -3.38 13.97
CA CYS A 37 -5.59 -3.60 12.89
C CYS A 37 -5.26 -2.28 12.18
N GLY A 38 -3.97 -2.00 11.98
CA GLY A 38 -3.53 -0.79 11.27
C GLY A 38 -4.05 -0.70 9.82
N HIS A 39 -4.30 -1.83 9.17
CA HIS A 39 -4.84 -1.86 7.80
C HIS A 39 -6.24 -1.22 7.68
N ASP A 40 -7.08 -1.30 8.71
CA ASP A 40 -8.37 -0.59 8.72
C ASP A 40 -8.20 0.93 8.73
N SER A 41 -7.18 1.41 9.45
CA SER A 41 -6.83 2.84 9.45
C SER A 41 -6.35 3.31 8.09
N ILE A 42 -5.61 2.47 7.35
CA ILE A 42 -5.16 2.76 5.97
C ILE A 42 -6.37 2.79 5.02
N SER A 43 -7.28 1.82 5.12
CA SER A 43 -8.52 1.81 4.32
C SER A 43 -9.34 3.09 4.53
N ALA A 44 -9.49 3.54 5.77
CA ALA A 44 -10.17 4.79 6.10
C ALA A 44 -9.43 6.04 5.55
N ALA A 45 -8.09 6.03 5.55
CA ALA A 45 -7.28 7.10 4.99
C ALA A 45 -7.41 7.16 3.44
N ILE A 46 -7.47 6.01 2.76
CA ILE A 46 -7.71 5.93 1.31
C ILE A 46 -9.10 6.49 0.97
N ILE A 47 -10.15 6.15 1.75
CA ILE A 47 -11.48 6.72 1.59
C ILE A 47 -11.43 8.25 1.69
N SER A 48 -10.76 8.78 2.71
CA SER A 48 -10.63 10.23 2.90
C SER A 48 -9.87 10.88 1.74
N ALA A 49 -8.75 10.30 1.30
CA ALA A 49 -7.98 10.83 0.18
C ALA A 49 -8.78 10.87 -1.13
N CYS A 50 -9.53 9.81 -1.45
CA CYS A 50 -10.37 9.76 -2.64
C CYS A 50 -11.56 10.73 -2.56
N PHE A 51 -12.14 10.93 -1.37
CA PHE A 51 -13.20 11.89 -1.14
C PHE A 51 -12.71 13.33 -1.36
N GLU A 52 -11.58 13.71 -0.77
CA GLU A 52 -10.99 15.06 -0.89
C GLU A 52 -10.54 15.35 -2.34
N LEU A 53 -10.03 14.37 -3.06
CA LEU A 53 -9.64 14.49 -4.47
C LEU A 53 -10.83 14.48 -5.43
N ASN A 54 -12.05 14.29 -4.96
CA ASN A 54 -13.25 14.16 -5.80
C ASN A 54 -13.10 13.05 -6.87
N ILE A 55 -12.52 11.90 -6.50
CA ILE A 55 -12.36 10.79 -7.43
C ILE A 55 -13.71 10.10 -7.62
N GLU A 56 -14.19 10.01 -8.85
CA GLU A 56 -15.34 9.17 -9.18
C GLU A 56 -14.97 7.69 -8.97
N PRO A 57 -15.69 6.91 -8.13
CA PRO A 57 -15.28 5.54 -7.81
C PRO A 57 -15.02 4.65 -9.01
N HIS A 58 -15.80 4.76 -10.08
CA HIS A 58 -15.63 3.98 -11.31
C HIS A 58 -14.39 4.38 -12.14
N ARG A 59 -13.74 5.50 -11.83
CA ARG A 59 -12.48 5.92 -12.47
C ARG A 59 -11.26 5.30 -11.81
N LEU A 60 -11.42 4.58 -10.70
CA LEU A 60 -10.34 3.93 -9.98
C LEU A 60 -10.35 2.43 -10.19
N ALA A 61 -9.17 1.87 -10.49
CA ALA A 61 -8.89 0.44 -10.49
C ALA A 61 -8.01 0.10 -9.30
N LYS A 62 -8.52 -0.72 -8.38
CA LYS A 62 -7.82 -1.20 -7.18
C LYS A 62 -7.38 -2.64 -7.36
N LEU A 63 -6.12 -2.90 -7.01
CA LEU A 63 -5.52 -4.21 -7.18
C LEU A 63 -4.90 -4.68 -5.88
N SER A 64 -4.93 -6.00 -5.65
CA SER A 64 -4.31 -6.62 -4.48
C SER A 64 -3.69 -7.98 -4.83
N GLY A 65 -2.82 -8.46 -3.92
CA GLY A 65 -2.26 -9.80 -3.95
C GLY A 65 -2.96 -10.74 -2.98
N ILE A 66 -2.20 -11.41 -2.10
CA ILE A 66 -2.71 -12.33 -1.08
C ILE A 66 -2.16 -11.93 0.30
N GLY A 67 -3.00 -12.02 1.32
CA GLY A 67 -2.68 -11.68 2.70
C GLY A 67 -3.81 -10.93 3.39
N CYS A 68 -3.60 -10.41 4.60
CA CYS A 68 -4.56 -9.56 5.30
C CYS A 68 -4.82 -8.27 4.51
N SER A 69 -3.76 -7.65 4.00
CA SER A 69 -3.80 -6.46 3.15
C SER A 69 -4.58 -6.66 1.84
N SER A 70 -4.65 -7.87 1.31
CA SER A 70 -5.41 -8.16 0.09
C SER A 70 -6.92 -8.06 0.26
N LYS A 71 -7.40 -8.03 1.52
CA LYS A 71 -8.81 -7.81 1.84
C LYS A 71 -9.18 -6.33 1.83
N THR A 72 -8.23 -5.44 2.11
CA THR A 72 -8.50 -3.99 2.28
C THR A 72 -9.12 -3.33 1.07
N PRO A 73 -8.80 -3.70 -0.20
CA PRO A 73 -9.51 -3.15 -1.35
C PRO A 73 -11.03 -3.39 -1.36
N ASP A 74 -11.53 -4.41 -0.67
CA ASP A 74 -12.98 -4.62 -0.54
C ASP A 74 -13.65 -3.61 0.40
N TYR A 75 -12.89 -2.95 1.29
CA TYR A 75 -13.43 -2.08 2.34
C TYR A 75 -13.58 -0.63 1.91
N PHE A 76 -13.05 -0.25 0.76
CA PHE A 76 -13.17 1.10 0.19
C PHE A 76 -13.63 1.04 -1.28
N LEU A 77 -14.22 2.14 -1.76
CA LEU A 77 -14.68 2.36 -3.13
C LEU A 77 -15.39 1.13 -3.73
N GLY A 78 -16.51 0.72 -3.14
CA GLY A 78 -17.24 -0.48 -3.56
C GLY A 78 -17.73 -0.46 -5.02
N GLN A 79 -17.76 0.70 -5.67
CA GLN A 79 -18.15 0.89 -7.07
C GLN A 79 -16.95 1.06 -8.03
N SER A 80 -15.72 0.83 -7.56
CA SER A 80 -14.53 0.84 -8.38
C SER A 80 -14.27 -0.52 -9.05
N HIS A 81 -13.36 -0.53 -10.03
CA HIS A 81 -12.84 -1.80 -10.59
C HIS A 81 -11.94 -2.49 -9.55
N GLY A 82 -12.13 -3.79 -9.35
CA GLY A 82 -11.34 -4.58 -8.40
C GLY A 82 -10.71 -5.80 -9.04
N PHE A 83 -9.40 -5.98 -8.81
CA PHE A 83 -8.64 -7.16 -9.27
C PHE A 83 -7.86 -7.75 -8.07
N ASN A 84 -8.15 -9.00 -7.73
CA ASN A 84 -7.33 -9.75 -6.79
C ASN A 84 -6.45 -10.71 -7.58
N SER A 85 -5.13 -10.63 -7.38
CA SER A 85 -4.16 -11.48 -8.09
C SER A 85 -3.67 -12.63 -7.19
N VAL A 86 -2.96 -13.56 -7.78
CA VAL A 86 -2.20 -14.55 -7.00
C VAL A 86 -1.04 -13.89 -6.25
N HIS A 87 -0.52 -14.57 -5.24
CA HIS A 87 0.49 -14.06 -4.31
C HIS A 87 1.71 -13.44 -5.02
N GLY A 88 2.02 -12.18 -4.70
CA GLY A 88 3.14 -11.44 -5.26
C GLY A 88 2.98 -10.99 -6.71
N ARG A 89 1.78 -11.12 -7.30
CA ARG A 89 1.56 -10.80 -8.74
C ARG A 89 0.71 -9.56 -8.98
N MET A 90 0.30 -8.86 -7.94
CA MET A 90 -0.43 -7.60 -8.06
C MET A 90 0.25 -6.62 -9.02
N PRO A 91 1.59 -6.36 -8.96
CA PRO A 91 2.24 -5.40 -9.86
C PRO A 91 2.21 -5.83 -11.34
N SER A 92 2.21 -7.14 -11.61
CA SER A 92 2.12 -7.66 -12.99
C SER A 92 0.73 -7.47 -13.58
N VAL A 93 -0.32 -7.79 -12.80
CA VAL A 93 -1.72 -7.59 -13.23
C VAL A 93 -1.99 -6.10 -13.41
N LEU A 94 -1.50 -5.25 -12.49
CA LEU A 94 -1.62 -3.79 -12.58
C LEU A 94 -0.94 -3.25 -13.85
N THR A 95 0.27 -3.73 -14.17
CA THR A 95 0.97 -3.35 -15.41
C THR A 95 0.11 -3.63 -16.64
N GLY A 96 -0.50 -4.82 -16.72
CA GLY A 96 -1.37 -5.19 -17.82
C GLY A 96 -2.65 -4.36 -17.90
N ALA A 97 -3.29 -4.12 -16.74
CA ALA A 97 -4.49 -3.30 -16.66
C ALA A 97 -4.22 -1.83 -17.06
N ASN A 98 -3.09 -1.27 -16.60
CA ASN A 98 -2.66 0.08 -16.96
C ASN A 98 -2.37 0.21 -18.46
N LEU A 99 -1.67 -0.77 -19.07
CA LEU A 99 -1.45 -0.81 -20.52
C LEU A 99 -2.76 -0.89 -21.31
N ALA A 100 -3.75 -1.61 -20.80
CA ALA A 100 -5.04 -1.76 -21.46
C ALA A 100 -5.90 -0.49 -21.38
N ASN A 101 -5.81 0.27 -20.30
CA ASN A 101 -6.59 1.50 -20.11
C ASN A 101 -5.85 2.51 -19.23
N LYS A 102 -5.13 3.44 -19.84
CA LYS A 102 -4.41 4.51 -19.13
C LYS A 102 -5.29 5.62 -18.56
N GLN A 103 -6.59 5.62 -18.84
CA GLN A 103 -7.52 6.64 -18.37
C GLN A 103 -8.01 6.39 -16.94
N LEU A 104 -7.78 5.20 -16.38
CA LEU A 104 -8.09 4.88 -15.00
C LEU A 104 -6.96 5.30 -14.06
N ILE A 105 -7.35 5.60 -12.81
CA ILE A 105 -6.42 5.78 -11.70
C ILE A 105 -6.13 4.40 -11.12
N TYR A 106 -4.86 4.05 -10.94
CA TYR A 106 -4.44 2.73 -10.47
C TYR A 106 -3.91 2.77 -9.05
N LEU A 107 -4.54 2.00 -8.17
CA LEU A 107 -4.15 1.83 -6.78
C LEU A 107 -3.86 0.36 -6.49
N GLY A 108 -2.60 0.02 -6.27
CA GLY A 108 -2.18 -1.30 -5.80
C GLY A 108 -2.01 -1.31 -4.29
N VAL A 109 -2.66 -2.23 -3.58
CA VAL A 109 -2.49 -2.42 -2.14
C VAL A 109 -2.00 -3.83 -1.88
N SER A 110 -0.90 -3.96 -1.15
CA SER A 110 -0.23 -5.24 -0.91
C SER A 110 0.39 -5.26 0.48
N GLY A 111 0.53 -6.42 1.08
CA GLY A 111 1.32 -6.58 2.30
C GLY A 111 2.81 -6.64 2.02
N ASP A 112 3.60 -6.42 3.04
CA ASP A 112 5.05 -6.50 2.98
C ASP A 112 5.55 -7.90 2.58
N GLY A 113 4.96 -8.96 3.11
CA GLY A 113 5.28 -10.32 2.70
C GLY A 113 4.93 -10.60 1.23
N ASP A 114 3.79 -10.11 0.77
CA ASP A 114 3.37 -10.22 -0.62
C ASP A 114 4.30 -9.43 -1.55
N SER A 115 4.71 -8.21 -1.14
CA SER A 115 5.56 -7.31 -1.94
C SER A 115 7.05 -7.63 -1.84
N ALA A 116 7.58 -7.75 -0.62
CA ALA A 116 9.02 -7.82 -0.38
C ALA A 116 9.59 -9.24 -0.43
N SER A 117 8.78 -10.26 -0.12
CA SER A 117 9.24 -11.65 -0.21
C SER A 117 8.86 -12.27 -1.56
N ILE A 118 7.57 -12.55 -1.80
CA ILE A 118 7.12 -13.31 -2.97
C ILE A 118 7.12 -12.45 -4.23
N GLY A 119 6.72 -11.18 -4.11
CA GLY A 119 6.52 -10.25 -5.22
C GLY A 119 7.68 -9.32 -5.53
N LEU A 120 8.85 -9.46 -4.88
CA LEU A 120 9.94 -8.49 -4.97
C LEU A 120 10.34 -8.18 -6.43
N GLY A 121 10.55 -9.20 -7.24
CA GLY A 121 10.86 -9.02 -8.67
C GLY A 121 9.75 -8.31 -9.44
N GLN A 122 8.48 -8.56 -9.07
CA GLN A 122 7.34 -7.91 -9.71
C GLN A 122 7.25 -6.43 -9.33
N PHE A 123 7.47 -6.11 -8.05
CA PHE A 123 7.57 -4.74 -7.54
C PHE A 123 8.67 -3.96 -8.27
N MET A 124 9.89 -4.51 -8.28
CA MET A 124 11.04 -3.89 -8.95
C MET A 124 10.76 -3.61 -10.43
N HIS A 125 10.21 -4.57 -11.16
CA HIS A 125 9.94 -4.40 -12.58
C HIS A 125 8.77 -3.46 -12.88
N CYS A 126 7.78 -3.37 -12.01
CA CYS A 126 6.68 -2.42 -12.13
C CYS A 126 7.20 -0.98 -12.01
N VAL A 127 8.01 -0.70 -10.99
CA VAL A 127 8.65 0.60 -10.79
C VAL A 127 9.60 0.91 -11.96
N ARG A 128 10.49 -0.03 -12.33
CA ARG A 128 11.43 0.15 -13.45
C ARG A 128 10.76 0.45 -14.79
N ARG A 129 9.53 -0.04 -14.99
CA ARG A 129 8.74 0.27 -16.20
C ARG A 129 8.04 1.62 -16.11
N SER A 130 8.17 2.34 -15.01
CA SER A 130 7.47 3.62 -14.77
C SER A 130 5.95 3.50 -14.91
N VAL A 131 5.36 2.43 -14.39
CA VAL A 131 3.90 2.24 -14.41
C VAL A 131 3.25 3.33 -13.60
N ASN A 132 2.35 4.11 -14.22
CA ASN A 132 1.60 5.16 -13.52
C ASN A 132 0.60 4.53 -12.56
N MET A 133 0.93 4.54 -11.27
CA MET A 133 0.14 3.96 -10.20
C MET A 133 0.56 4.49 -8.84
N LEU A 134 -0.34 4.41 -7.87
CA LEU A 134 0.02 4.44 -6.47
C LEU A 134 0.14 3.00 -5.95
N TYR A 135 1.32 2.61 -5.48
CA TYR A 135 1.59 1.34 -4.80
C TYR A 135 1.68 1.59 -3.30
N VAL A 136 0.75 1.03 -2.54
CA VAL A 136 0.74 1.09 -1.07
C VAL A 136 1.13 -0.26 -0.50
N THR A 137 2.18 -0.31 0.29
CA THR A 137 2.51 -1.49 1.10
C THR A 137 1.99 -1.29 2.52
N GLU A 138 1.13 -2.19 2.97
CA GLU A 138 0.68 -2.29 4.37
C GLU A 138 1.66 -3.16 5.14
N ASN A 139 2.68 -2.52 5.72
CA ASN A 139 3.87 -3.18 6.27
C ASN A 139 3.71 -3.46 7.76
N ASN A 140 3.66 -4.74 8.12
CA ASN A 140 3.58 -5.20 9.50
C ASN A 140 4.65 -6.21 9.91
N GLY A 141 5.62 -6.51 9.04
CA GLY A 141 6.72 -7.44 9.30
C GLY A 141 6.35 -8.92 9.28
N VAL A 142 5.08 -9.28 9.01
CA VAL A 142 4.62 -10.66 9.13
C VAL A 142 3.58 -11.04 8.07
N TYR A 143 3.48 -12.35 7.78
CA TYR A 143 2.32 -12.92 7.10
C TYR A 143 1.19 -13.18 8.11
N GLY A 144 0.35 -12.16 8.36
CA GLY A 144 -0.70 -12.24 9.37
C GLY A 144 -1.79 -13.29 9.06
N LEU A 145 -2.20 -13.40 7.79
CA LEU A 145 -3.27 -14.32 7.38
C LEU A 145 -2.92 -15.79 7.63
N THR A 146 -1.66 -16.16 7.47
CA THR A 146 -1.16 -17.55 7.64
C THR A 146 -0.58 -17.80 9.03
N LYS A 147 -0.88 -16.95 10.00
CA LYS A 147 -0.59 -17.09 11.43
C LYS A 147 0.85 -16.77 11.88
N GLY A 148 1.53 -15.82 11.20
CA GLY A 148 2.69 -15.14 11.77
C GLY A 148 4.06 -15.66 11.34
N GLN A 149 4.21 -16.06 10.08
CA GLN A 149 5.53 -16.25 9.48
C GLN A 149 6.21 -14.90 9.28
N PHE A 150 7.54 -14.86 9.34
CA PHE A 150 8.30 -13.64 9.03
C PHE A 150 8.12 -13.25 7.57
N SER A 151 7.94 -11.96 7.35
CA SER A 151 8.13 -11.37 6.02
C SER A 151 9.59 -10.92 5.84
N ALA A 152 9.96 -10.53 4.62
CA ALA A 152 11.29 -10.00 4.36
C ALA A 152 11.57 -8.64 5.02
N THR A 153 10.54 -7.96 5.54
CA THR A 153 10.66 -6.69 6.28
C THR A 153 10.69 -6.89 7.80
N ALA A 154 10.66 -8.15 8.27
CA ALA A 154 10.73 -8.46 9.68
C ALA A 154 12.10 -8.12 10.25
N ASP A 155 12.13 -7.49 11.42
CA ASP A 155 13.37 -7.13 12.11
C ASP A 155 14.19 -8.37 12.47
N ARG A 156 15.51 -8.23 12.39
CA ARG A 156 16.45 -9.24 12.85
C ARG A 156 16.25 -9.50 14.34
N GLY A 157 16.16 -10.76 14.73
CA GLY A 157 15.91 -11.17 16.11
C GLY A 157 14.43 -11.27 16.47
N SER A 158 13.51 -10.92 15.55
CA SER A 158 12.08 -11.20 15.73
C SER A 158 11.82 -12.69 15.96
N LYS A 159 10.84 -13.03 16.81
CA LYS A 159 10.42 -14.42 17.07
C LYS A 159 9.10 -14.72 16.38
N SER A 160 9.06 -15.84 15.65
CA SER A 160 7.80 -16.34 15.09
C SER A 160 6.94 -16.97 16.20
N LYS A 161 5.66 -17.17 15.90
CA LYS A 161 4.72 -17.87 16.80
C LYS A 161 5.19 -19.29 17.14
N ALA A 162 5.94 -19.94 16.26
CA ALA A 162 6.53 -21.26 16.47
C ALA A 162 7.84 -21.24 17.28
N GLY A 163 8.31 -20.07 17.72
CA GLY A 163 9.52 -19.88 18.53
C GLY A 163 10.83 -19.76 17.73
N GLY A 164 10.78 -19.78 16.39
CA GLY A 164 11.95 -19.53 15.55
C GLY A 164 12.38 -18.07 15.59
N LEU A 165 13.70 -17.82 15.52
CA LEU A 165 14.28 -16.48 15.41
C LEU A 165 14.49 -16.08 13.95
N ASN A 166 14.17 -14.84 13.60
CA ASN A 166 14.59 -14.25 12.33
C ASN A 166 16.06 -13.86 12.40
N ASN A 167 16.91 -14.52 11.64
CA ASN A 167 18.33 -14.22 11.55
C ASN A 167 18.66 -13.30 10.35
N ASP A 168 17.72 -13.11 9.44
CA ASP A 168 17.90 -12.30 8.25
C ASP A 168 17.75 -10.81 8.56
N SER A 169 18.42 -9.98 7.77
CA SER A 169 18.26 -8.53 7.86
C SER A 169 16.96 -8.12 7.18
N ALA A 170 16.24 -7.16 7.79
CA ALA A 170 15.03 -6.59 7.20
C ALA A 170 15.34 -5.90 5.85
N LEU A 171 14.49 -6.13 4.87
CA LEU A 171 14.54 -5.46 3.59
C LEU A 171 13.83 -4.10 3.69
N ASP A 172 14.52 -3.02 3.32
CA ASP A 172 13.92 -1.68 3.25
C ASP A 172 13.32 -1.42 1.87
N LEU A 173 12.00 -1.50 1.77
CA LEU A 173 11.27 -1.25 0.53
C LEU A 173 11.38 0.19 0.04
N VAL A 174 11.51 1.17 0.95
CA VAL A 174 11.70 2.59 0.60
C VAL A 174 13.07 2.81 -0.03
N GLY A 175 14.13 2.30 0.61
CA GLY A 175 15.48 2.36 0.05
C GLY A 175 15.57 1.67 -1.31
N LEU A 176 14.89 0.52 -1.46
CA LEU A 176 14.82 -0.19 -2.74
C LEU A 176 14.05 0.61 -3.80
N ALA A 177 12.88 1.19 -3.46
CA ALA A 177 12.10 2.02 -4.37
C ALA A 177 12.91 3.22 -4.90
N LEU A 178 13.67 3.89 -4.02
CA LEU A 178 14.59 4.97 -4.41
C LEU A 178 15.62 4.48 -5.42
N GLN A 179 16.25 3.33 -5.14
CA GLN A 179 17.33 2.79 -5.96
C GLN A 179 16.86 2.35 -7.34
N ILE A 180 15.66 1.77 -7.46
CA ILE A 180 15.11 1.30 -8.75
C ILE A 180 14.37 2.37 -9.53
N GLY A 181 14.30 3.60 -9.03
CA GLY A 181 13.84 4.77 -9.78
C GLY A 181 12.36 5.12 -9.63
N ALA A 182 11.71 4.77 -8.51
CA ALA A 182 10.41 5.33 -8.19
C ALA A 182 10.46 6.86 -8.19
N THR A 183 9.43 7.50 -8.73
CA THR A 183 9.39 8.95 -8.93
C THR A 183 8.66 9.68 -7.81
N PHE A 184 7.93 8.96 -6.98
CA PHE A 184 7.35 9.41 -5.71
C PHE A 184 7.59 8.32 -4.67
N VAL A 185 8.25 8.65 -3.58
CA VAL A 185 8.53 7.70 -2.49
C VAL A 185 8.21 8.34 -1.16
N ALA A 186 7.37 7.69 -0.38
CA ALA A 186 7.00 8.14 0.95
C ALA A 186 6.93 6.96 1.94
N ARG A 187 6.99 7.27 3.22
CA ARG A 187 6.67 6.36 4.30
C ARG A 187 5.75 7.05 5.30
N SER A 188 4.80 6.32 5.84
CA SER A 188 3.91 6.82 6.88
C SER A 188 3.61 5.74 7.92
N PHE A 189 2.89 6.13 8.93
CA PHE A 189 2.36 5.25 9.97
C PHE A 189 0.83 5.23 9.89
N SER A 190 0.21 4.07 9.99
CA SER A 190 -1.25 3.92 9.85
C SER A 190 -2.05 4.73 10.87
N GLY A 191 -1.45 5.04 12.01
CA GLY A 191 -2.04 5.86 13.07
C GLY A 191 -1.80 7.37 12.93
N ASP A 192 -0.99 7.83 11.97
CA ASP A 192 -0.79 9.26 11.66
C ASP A 192 -1.62 9.66 10.43
N LYS A 193 -2.92 9.76 10.59
CA LYS A 193 -3.83 10.13 9.50
C LYS A 193 -3.59 11.53 8.95
N LYS A 194 -3.07 12.46 9.79
CA LYS A 194 -2.76 13.84 9.37
C LYS A 194 -1.64 13.86 8.32
N GLN A 195 -0.71 12.92 8.39
CA GLN A 195 0.36 12.74 7.41
C GLN A 195 -0.08 11.80 6.27
N LEU A 196 -0.73 10.67 6.59
CA LEU A 196 -1.04 9.63 5.62
C LEU A 196 -2.00 10.09 4.52
N VAL A 197 -3.07 10.82 4.87
CA VAL A 197 -4.08 11.27 3.90
C VAL A 197 -3.48 12.21 2.84
N PRO A 198 -2.73 13.28 3.17
CA PRO A 198 -2.04 14.10 2.18
C PRO A 198 -1.05 13.33 1.30
N LEU A 199 -0.31 12.36 1.85
CA LEU A 199 0.61 11.53 1.07
C LEU A 199 -0.13 10.63 0.08
N LEU A 200 -1.26 10.04 0.47
CA LEU A 200 -2.12 9.26 -0.43
C LEU A 200 -2.70 10.14 -1.54
N MET A 201 -3.16 11.36 -1.21
CA MET A 201 -3.66 12.31 -2.20
C MET A 201 -2.57 12.68 -3.22
N ALA A 202 -1.37 13.01 -2.75
CA ALA A 202 -0.25 13.34 -3.60
C ALA A 202 0.16 12.14 -4.49
N GLY A 203 0.24 10.93 -3.92
CA GLY A 203 0.57 9.71 -4.66
C GLY A 203 -0.48 9.33 -5.70
N LEU A 204 -1.78 9.50 -5.42
CA LEU A 204 -2.87 9.26 -6.39
C LEU A 204 -2.87 10.28 -7.53
N SER A 205 -2.35 11.48 -7.29
CA SER A 205 -2.27 12.55 -8.29
C SER A 205 -0.94 12.54 -9.06
N HIS A 206 0.03 11.76 -8.63
CA HIS A 206 1.37 11.72 -9.23
C HIS A 206 1.36 10.96 -10.57
N PRO A 207 1.88 11.54 -11.67
CA PRO A 207 1.86 10.92 -13.00
C PRO A 207 3.05 9.98 -13.24
N GLY A 208 3.25 8.99 -12.37
CA GLY A 208 4.36 8.04 -12.46
C GLY A 208 4.28 6.95 -11.39
N PRO A 209 5.33 6.14 -11.21
CA PRO A 209 5.38 5.12 -10.18
C PRO A 209 5.52 5.76 -8.79
N ALA A 210 4.40 5.89 -8.08
CA ALA A 210 4.33 6.32 -6.70
C ALA A 210 4.35 5.10 -5.76
N PHE A 211 5.18 5.15 -4.73
CA PHE A 211 5.30 4.12 -3.70
C PHE A 211 5.15 4.72 -2.31
N ILE A 212 4.27 4.13 -1.50
CA ILE A 212 4.12 4.48 -0.08
C ILE A 212 4.22 3.21 0.76
N ASP A 213 5.21 3.18 1.64
CA ASP A 213 5.34 2.16 2.68
C ASP A 213 4.61 2.64 3.94
N VAL A 214 3.49 2.00 4.29
CA VAL A 214 2.72 2.36 5.48
C VAL A 214 2.94 1.34 6.57
N ILE A 215 3.64 1.75 7.62
CA ILE A 215 3.83 0.93 8.81
C ILE A 215 2.46 0.72 9.47
N SER A 216 2.07 -0.55 9.56
CA SER A 216 0.72 -0.98 9.92
C SER A 216 0.77 -2.09 10.95
N PRO A 217 0.76 -1.78 12.27
CA PRO A 217 0.92 -2.78 13.32
C PRO A 217 -0.11 -3.89 13.23
N CYS A 218 0.37 -5.14 13.33
CA CYS A 218 -0.48 -6.31 13.43
C CYS A 218 -0.85 -6.56 14.90
N VAL A 219 -2.13 -6.59 15.23
CA VAL A 219 -2.62 -6.84 16.61
C VAL A 219 -2.51 -8.30 17.03
N ALA A 220 -2.34 -9.23 16.07
CA ALA A 220 -2.41 -10.67 16.31
C ALA A 220 -1.05 -11.37 16.35
N PHE A 221 -0.06 -10.91 15.61
CA PHE A 221 1.14 -11.69 15.32
C PHE A 221 2.41 -10.87 15.23
N ASN A 222 3.01 -10.56 16.33
CA ASN A 222 4.42 -10.18 16.37
C ASN A 222 4.94 -10.48 17.78
N ASN A 223 5.64 -11.60 17.97
CA ASN A 223 5.74 -12.23 19.26
C ASN A 223 7.18 -12.54 19.65
N HIS A 224 7.88 -11.60 20.30
CA HIS A 224 9.15 -11.88 20.99
C HIS A 224 9.29 -11.08 22.29
N PRO A 225 10.10 -11.52 23.27
CA PRO A 225 10.40 -10.70 24.44
C PRO A 225 11.04 -9.38 24.02
N GLY A 226 10.41 -8.26 24.39
CA GLY A 226 10.77 -6.93 23.89
C GLY A 226 10.05 -6.53 22.60
N SER A 227 9.33 -7.44 21.92
CA SER A 227 8.29 -7.13 20.97
C SER A 227 6.95 -7.13 21.69
N THR A 228 6.14 -6.17 21.37
CA THR A 228 4.77 -5.96 21.78
C THR A 228 3.84 -7.09 21.40
N LYS A 229 4.34 -8.14 20.86
CA LYS A 229 3.59 -9.22 20.27
C LYS A 229 3.96 -10.54 20.94
N SER A 230 4.48 -10.48 22.23
CA SER A 230 5.03 -11.66 22.87
C SER A 230 3.97 -12.64 23.41
N PHE A 231 4.26 -13.94 23.28
CA PHE A 231 3.43 -15.05 23.75
C PHE A 231 3.25 -15.04 25.29
N GLU A 232 4.21 -14.48 26.03
CA GLU A 232 4.13 -14.41 27.49
C GLU A 232 3.04 -13.43 27.92
N PHE A 233 2.89 -12.30 27.22
CA PHE A 233 1.79 -11.36 27.48
C PHE A 233 0.44 -12.00 27.14
N VAL A 234 0.35 -12.70 26.01
CA VAL A 234 -0.88 -13.39 25.60
C VAL A 234 -1.17 -14.59 26.52
N ARG A 235 -0.16 -15.31 27.00
CA ARG A 235 -0.34 -16.45 27.90
C ARG A 235 -0.78 -16.03 29.30
N ALA A 236 -0.21 -14.96 29.85
CA ALA A 236 -0.62 -14.41 31.16
C ALA A 236 -2.08 -13.92 31.16
N HIS A 237 -2.63 -13.59 29.96
CA HIS A 237 -4.01 -13.13 29.81
C HIS A 237 -4.95 -14.17 29.18
N ASN A 238 -4.45 -15.33 28.71
CA ASN A 238 -5.22 -16.33 27.99
C ASN A 238 -5.63 -17.57 28.82
N GLU A 239 -5.33 -17.64 30.11
CA GLU A 239 -5.83 -18.76 30.94
C GLU A 239 -7.36 -18.78 31.08
N ALA A 240 -8.04 -17.70 30.69
CA ALA A 240 -9.50 -17.57 30.73
C ALA A 240 -10.22 -17.80 29.38
N VAL A 241 -9.51 -18.01 28.26
CA VAL A 241 -10.11 -17.90 26.89
C VAL A 241 -10.09 -19.22 26.09
N ASN A 242 -10.00 -20.36 26.73
CA ASN A 242 -10.01 -21.68 26.05
C ASN A 242 -11.39 -22.12 25.52
N ARG A 243 -12.38 -21.25 25.38
CA ARG A 243 -13.73 -21.66 24.89
C ARG A 243 -14.47 -20.73 23.90
N LEU A 244 -13.93 -19.56 23.55
CA LEU A 244 -14.55 -18.70 22.53
C LEU A 244 -13.46 -17.91 21.81
N ASP A 245 -13.47 -17.88 20.49
CA ASP A 245 -12.65 -16.99 19.64
C ASP A 245 -13.02 -15.51 19.87
N PHE A 246 -12.86 -15.02 21.06
CA PHE A 246 -12.98 -13.58 21.38
C PHE A 246 -11.59 -12.96 21.25
N MET A 247 -11.33 -12.28 20.15
CA MET A 247 -10.24 -11.31 20.11
C MET A 247 -10.65 -10.10 20.93
N ASP A 248 -9.83 -9.73 21.91
CA ASP A 248 -9.95 -8.46 22.61
C ASP A 248 -10.05 -7.33 21.59
N THR A 249 -11.09 -6.49 21.70
CA THR A 249 -11.22 -5.29 20.87
C THR A 249 -10.15 -4.31 21.30
N ARG A 250 -9.09 -4.15 20.50
CA ARG A 250 -8.04 -3.16 20.76
C ARG A 250 -8.31 -1.90 19.98
N GLU A 251 -8.02 -0.77 20.60
CA GLU A 251 -8.08 0.54 19.96
C GLU A 251 -6.95 0.66 18.92
N PRO A 252 -7.19 1.29 17.74
CA PRO A 252 -6.14 1.58 16.79
C PRO A 252 -5.07 2.48 17.42
N ILE A 253 -3.78 2.17 17.18
CA ILE A 253 -2.69 3.02 17.63
C ILE A 253 -2.69 4.29 16.79
N THR A 254 -2.84 5.44 17.44
CA THR A 254 -2.78 6.77 16.81
C THR A 254 -1.60 7.54 17.37
N VAL A 255 -0.98 8.37 16.53
CA VAL A 255 0.11 9.26 16.91
C VAL A 255 -0.12 10.65 16.35
N ASP A 256 0.31 11.65 17.11
CA ASP A 256 0.32 13.05 16.69
C ASP A 256 1.64 13.66 17.19
N TYR A 257 2.50 14.09 16.28
CA TYR A 257 3.81 14.66 16.60
C TYR A 257 4.24 15.65 15.51
N GLU A 258 5.03 16.63 15.88
CA GLU A 258 5.39 17.74 15.02
C GLU A 258 6.44 17.33 13.97
N PRO A 259 6.39 17.96 12.77
CA PRO A 259 7.45 17.81 11.77
C PRO A 259 8.82 18.15 12.32
N GLY A 260 9.85 17.41 11.92
CA GLY A 260 11.22 17.57 12.42
C GLY A 260 11.47 16.95 13.79
N THR A 261 10.50 16.30 14.39
CA THR A 261 10.64 15.62 15.69
C THR A 261 10.57 14.12 15.58
N SER A 262 11.01 13.41 16.61
CA SER A 262 10.85 11.96 16.73
C SER A 262 9.93 11.64 17.91
N THR A 263 9.17 10.55 17.80
CA THR A 263 8.31 10.04 18.87
C THR A 263 8.45 8.53 18.98
N ASP A 264 8.35 8.02 20.20
CA ASP A 264 8.28 6.59 20.47
C ASP A 264 6.81 6.15 20.47
N VAL A 265 6.50 5.16 19.64
CA VAL A 265 5.17 4.57 19.55
C VAL A 265 5.22 3.20 20.19
N THR A 266 4.46 3.03 21.28
CA THR A 266 4.28 1.72 21.87
C THR A 266 3.25 0.94 21.06
N LEU A 267 3.65 -0.15 20.47
CA LEU A 267 2.76 -1.03 19.73
C LEU A 267 1.92 -1.86 20.70
N HIS A 268 0.88 -2.56 20.24
CA HIS A 268 -0.04 -3.34 21.08
C HIS A 268 0.63 -4.45 21.89
N ASP A 269 1.84 -4.75 21.58
CA ASP A 269 2.66 -5.77 22.15
C ASP A 269 3.69 -5.21 23.17
N GLY A 270 3.80 -3.87 23.39
CA GLY A 270 4.76 -3.19 24.28
C GLY A 270 6.09 -2.86 23.60
N SER A 271 6.39 -3.27 22.32
CA SER A 271 7.60 -2.83 21.62
C SER A 271 7.54 -1.34 21.28
N LEU A 272 8.69 -0.72 21.19
CA LEU A 272 8.83 0.68 20.86
C LEU A 272 9.28 0.80 19.41
N LEU A 273 8.53 1.60 18.66
CA LEU A 273 8.88 2.02 17.32
C LEU A 273 9.21 3.50 17.34
N LYS A 274 10.44 3.88 17.04
CA LYS A 274 10.83 5.29 17.01
C LYS A 274 10.56 5.87 15.63
N LEU A 275 9.52 6.68 15.52
CA LEU A 275 9.14 7.39 14.30
C LEU A 275 9.82 8.77 14.28
N ALA A 276 10.46 9.13 13.15
CA ALA A 276 11.04 10.43 12.92
C ALA A 276 10.33 11.11 11.73
N LYS A 277 9.56 12.17 11.99
CA LYS A 277 8.88 12.93 10.93
C LYS A 277 9.86 13.87 10.25
N LEU A 278 9.88 13.87 8.91
CA LEU A 278 10.74 14.76 8.15
C LEU A 278 10.57 16.21 8.54
N HIS A 279 11.68 16.93 8.56
CA HIS A 279 11.69 18.38 8.83
C HIS A 279 10.99 19.13 7.67
N PRO A 280 10.29 20.25 7.93
CA PRO A 280 9.63 21.03 6.88
C PRO A 280 10.59 21.56 5.80
N GLU A 281 11.87 21.79 6.15
CA GLU A 281 12.92 22.25 5.24
C GLU A 281 13.62 21.12 4.48
N TYR A 282 13.18 19.86 4.67
CA TYR A 282 13.76 18.73 3.93
C TYR A 282 13.44 18.86 2.44
N ASP A 283 14.46 18.80 1.58
CA ASP A 283 14.29 18.80 0.13
C ASP A 283 14.07 17.37 -0.39
N PRO A 284 12.85 17.04 -0.90
CA PRO A 284 12.56 15.73 -1.44
C PRO A 284 13.03 15.51 -2.88
N HIS A 285 13.68 16.51 -3.53
CA HIS A 285 14.03 16.40 -4.95
C HIS A 285 15.41 15.80 -5.21
N ASP A 286 16.24 15.65 -4.18
CA ASP A 286 17.57 15.02 -4.29
C ASP A 286 17.50 13.55 -3.85
N ARG A 287 17.52 12.64 -4.82
CA ARG A 287 17.45 11.19 -4.58
C ARG A 287 18.66 10.68 -3.79
N ILE A 288 19.87 11.20 -4.05
CA ILE A 288 21.08 10.75 -3.36
C ILE A 288 21.09 11.23 -1.91
N ALA A 289 20.70 12.48 -1.69
CA ALA A 289 20.52 13.03 -0.35
C ALA A 289 19.45 12.23 0.43
N ALA A 290 18.31 11.91 -0.21
CA ALA A 290 17.26 11.08 0.37
C ALA A 290 17.79 9.71 0.82
N MET A 291 18.53 9.00 -0.05
CA MET A 291 19.11 7.69 0.28
C MET A 291 20.09 7.78 1.45
N THR A 292 20.97 8.77 1.45
CA THR A 292 21.96 9.00 2.52
C THR A 292 21.25 9.32 3.84
N TYR A 293 20.23 10.18 3.80
CA TYR A 293 19.44 10.55 4.98
C TYR A 293 18.75 9.33 5.58
N MET A 294 18.07 8.52 4.76
CA MET A 294 17.38 7.30 5.19
C MET A 294 18.34 6.33 5.88
N GLN A 295 19.53 6.10 5.30
CA GLN A 295 20.57 5.23 5.88
C GLN A 295 21.08 5.74 7.22
N SER A 296 21.33 7.04 7.34
CA SER A 296 21.83 7.65 8.57
C SER A 296 20.82 7.54 9.72
N ARG A 297 19.54 7.74 9.44
CA ARG A 297 18.46 7.64 10.44
C ARG A 297 18.21 6.18 10.83
N ALA A 298 18.23 5.26 9.87
CA ALA A 298 18.13 3.83 10.16
C ALA A 298 19.29 3.34 11.07
N ALA A 299 20.52 3.82 10.87
CA ALA A 299 21.64 3.53 11.77
C ALA A 299 21.44 4.09 13.19
N ALA A 300 20.66 5.15 13.36
CA ALA A 300 20.23 5.69 14.65
C ALA A 300 18.99 4.97 15.26
N GLY A 301 18.50 3.93 14.61
CA GLY A 301 17.30 3.19 15.05
C GLY A 301 15.99 3.96 14.83
N GLU A 302 15.99 4.93 13.91
CA GLU A 302 14.82 5.75 13.63
C GLU A 302 14.18 5.37 12.29
N LEU A 303 12.86 5.30 12.28
CA LEU A 303 12.06 5.08 11.07
C LEU A 303 11.52 6.42 10.56
N VAL A 304 12.08 6.88 9.46
CA VAL A 304 11.70 8.17 8.86
C VAL A 304 10.31 8.07 8.21
N THR A 305 9.46 9.07 8.49
CA THR A 305 8.13 9.22 7.89
C THR A 305 7.98 10.57 7.20
N GLY A 306 7.21 10.62 6.11
CA GLY A 306 6.94 11.79 5.29
C GLY A 306 7.17 11.52 3.81
N LEU A 307 7.19 12.59 3.01
CA LEU A 307 7.55 12.56 1.59
C LEU A 307 9.07 12.51 1.46
N ILE A 308 9.62 11.36 1.10
CA ILE A 308 11.06 11.11 1.09
C ILE A 308 11.69 11.53 -0.24
N TYR A 309 11.00 11.28 -1.35
CA TYR A 309 11.49 11.67 -2.67
C TYR A 309 10.34 11.99 -3.63
N LEU A 310 10.54 13.01 -4.44
CA LEU A 310 9.64 13.43 -5.51
C LEU A 310 10.44 13.87 -6.73
N ASP A 311 10.23 13.19 -7.86
CA ASP A 311 10.67 13.67 -9.17
C ASP A 311 9.66 14.70 -9.69
N PRO A 312 10.06 15.97 -9.93
CA PRO A 312 9.14 16.99 -10.42
C PRO A 312 8.73 16.81 -11.90
N ASN A 313 9.45 15.97 -12.65
CA ASN A 313 9.22 15.76 -14.08
C ASN A 313 9.18 14.27 -14.46
N PRO A 314 8.31 13.47 -13.82
CA PRO A 314 8.28 12.04 -14.05
C PRO A 314 7.75 11.73 -15.47
N ARG A 315 8.24 10.63 -16.03
CA ARG A 315 7.70 10.07 -17.27
C ARG A 315 7.12 8.71 -16.96
N ASP A 316 5.86 8.52 -17.29
CA ASP A 316 5.20 7.24 -17.13
C ASP A 316 5.51 6.26 -18.27
N MET A 317 5.10 5.02 -18.11
CA MET A 317 5.28 3.96 -19.09
C MET A 317 4.64 4.29 -20.44
N HIS A 318 3.50 4.95 -20.46
CA HIS A 318 2.80 5.31 -21.70
C HIS A 318 3.57 6.37 -22.49
N ALA A 319 4.12 7.37 -21.80
CA ALA A 319 4.96 8.40 -22.42
C ALA A 319 6.30 7.82 -22.91
N ILE A 320 6.86 6.81 -22.21
CA ILE A 320 8.10 6.13 -22.62
C ILE A 320 7.88 5.25 -23.84
N LEU A 321 6.77 4.50 -23.87
CA LEU A 321 6.44 3.56 -24.97
C LEU A 321 5.68 4.21 -26.12
N ASN A 322 5.30 5.49 -25.98
CA ASN A 322 4.48 6.20 -26.98
C ASN A 322 3.19 5.43 -27.35
N THR A 323 2.45 4.99 -26.33
CA THR A 323 1.22 4.23 -26.55
C THR A 323 0.08 5.13 -27.03
N VAL A 324 -0.95 4.53 -27.64
CA VAL A 324 -2.15 5.25 -28.08
C VAL A 324 -2.94 5.81 -26.89
N ASP A 325 -3.67 6.91 -27.13
CA ASP A 325 -4.46 7.58 -26.06
C ASP A 325 -5.78 6.86 -25.75
N VAL A 326 -6.27 6.09 -26.72
CA VAL A 326 -7.54 5.40 -26.61
C VAL A 326 -7.36 4.08 -25.86
N PRO A 327 -8.23 3.75 -24.88
CA PRO A 327 -8.18 2.47 -24.20
C PRO A 327 -8.35 1.29 -25.17
N LEU A 328 -7.53 0.24 -25.00
CA LEU A 328 -7.52 -0.91 -25.93
C LEU A 328 -8.87 -1.61 -26.01
N ASN A 329 -9.65 -1.63 -24.92
CA ASN A 329 -10.97 -2.25 -24.88
C ASN A 329 -12.04 -1.49 -25.68
N THR A 330 -11.75 -0.29 -26.17
CA THR A 330 -12.66 0.51 -27.02
C THR A 330 -12.28 0.44 -28.48
N LEU A 331 -11.13 -0.16 -28.83
CA LEU A 331 -10.67 -0.35 -30.18
C LEU A 331 -11.38 -1.55 -30.84
N SER A 332 -11.70 -1.40 -32.13
CA SER A 332 -12.26 -2.48 -32.93
C SER A 332 -11.17 -3.50 -33.30
N GLU A 333 -11.60 -4.71 -33.67
CA GLU A 333 -10.69 -5.76 -34.18
C GLU A 333 -9.81 -5.27 -35.31
N LYS A 334 -10.37 -4.47 -36.23
CA LYS A 334 -9.66 -3.90 -37.36
C LYS A 334 -8.53 -2.95 -36.96
N GLU A 335 -8.70 -2.24 -35.86
CA GLU A 335 -7.68 -1.33 -35.31
C GLU A 335 -6.61 -2.08 -34.53
N LEU A 336 -6.97 -3.16 -33.84
CA LEU A 336 -6.06 -4.01 -33.07
C LEU A 336 -5.27 -4.98 -33.97
N CYS A 337 -5.87 -5.44 -35.10
CA CYS A 337 -5.26 -6.37 -36.00
C CYS A 337 -4.96 -5.69 -37.35
N PRO A 338 -3.68 -5.41 -37.67
CA PRO A 338 -3.30 -4.67 -38.90
C PRO A 338 -3.61 -5.39 -40.20
N GLY A 339 -4.03 -6.66 -40.17
CA GLY A 339 -4.45 -7.45 -41.30
C GLY A 339 -3.30 -7.95 -42.21
N SER A 340 -3.66 -8.73 -43.21
CA SER A 340 -2.69 -9.40 -44.09
C SER A 340 -1.83 -8.43 -44.91
N SER A 341 -2.36 -7.25 -45.26
CA SER A 341 -1.61 -6.25 -46.03
C SER A 341 -0.39 -5.68 -45.28
N ALA A 342 -0.44 -5.61 -43.96
CA ALA A 342 0.73 -5.22 -43.15
C ALA A 342 1.80 -6.30 -43.14
N LEU A 343 1.41 -7.57 -43.08
CA LEU A 343 2.31 -8.72 -43.18
C LEU A 343 2.98 -8.79 -44.54
N GLU A 344 2.24 -8.54 -45.63
CA GLU A 344 2.79 -8.48 -46.99
C GLU A 344 3.85 -7.38 -47.13
N LYS A 345 3.61 -6.18 -46.57
CA LYS A 345 4.59 -5.10 -46.55
C LYS A 345 5.86 -5.47 -45.78
N ILE A 346 5.71 -6.09 -44.61
CA ILE A 346 6.84 -6.56 -43.83
C ILE A 346 7.63 -7.62 -44.59
N ASN A 347 6.95 -8.61 -45.17
CA ASN A 347 7.59 -9.65 -45.95
C ASN A 347 8.28 -9.10 -47.20
N ALA A 348 7.73 -8.09 -47.85
CA ALA A 348 8.36 -7.43 -49.00
C ALA A 348 9.62 -6.65 -48.62
N ALA A 349 9.65 -6.06 -47.42
CA ALA A 349 10.82 -5.34 -46.90
C ALA A 349 11.96 -6.26 -46.44
N LEU A 350 11.67 -7.54 -46.18
CA LEU A 350 12.63 -8.55 -45.75
C LEU A 350 13.16 -9.43 -46.93
N ARG A 351 12.66 -9.24 -48.14
CA ARG A 351 13.10 -9.88 -49.41
C ARG A 351 14.05 -8.96 -50.16
#